data_4f759b1d39b3cf752349157291896e7f
#
_entry.id   4f759b1d39b3cf752349157291896e7f
#
_cell.length_a   1.000
_cell.length_b   1.000
_cell.length_c   1.000
_cell.angle_alpha   90.00
_cell.angle_beta   90.00
_cell.angle_gamma   90.00
#
_symmetry.space_group_name_H-M   'P 1'
#
loop_
_entity.id
_entity.type
_entity.pdbx_description
1 polymer ?
#
loop_
_entity_poly.entity_id
_entity_poly.type
_entity_poly.pdbx_seq_one_letter_code
_entity_poly.pdbx_strand_id
1 'polypeptide(L)'
;MIHFSKENIDNLDKIYRLNLINSCTGYKSANLLGTVDSDGNTNVAVFSSITHLGSNPAMIGFVLRPRTVPRNTYNNLYKMKFFTVNHINVDDINDAHHTSAKYPKEISEFDKTNLEPEFLGGFVAPFVKSSKIKLACKYLNEYSIKENDTILVVASIEGLYVEKEILQEDGWLRLDHAKTVAVSYTHLRAHETNSN
;
A
#
# COMPACT_ATOMS: atom_id res chain seq x y z
N MET A 1 22.53 -13.03 22.21
CA MET A 1 21.95 -11.85 21.56
C MET A 1 23.04 -11.22 20.70
N ILE A 2 22.75 -10.82 19.46
CA ILE A 2 23.69 -10.13 18.56
C ILE A 2 23.38 -8.65 18.61
N HIS A 3 24.43 -7.82 18.77
CA HIS A 3 24.30 -6.35 18.75
C HIS A 3 24.94 -5.79 17.47
N PHE A 4 24.20 -4.93 16.77
CA PHE A 4 24.68 -4.15 15.64
C PHE A 4 24.80 -2.69 16.09
N SER A 5 26.01 -2.15 16.20
CA SER A 5 26.23 -0.71 16.39
C SER A 5 25.86 0.04 15.11
N LYS A 6 25.75 1.38 15.22
CA LYS A 6 25.55 2.23 14.03
C LYS A 6 26.64 2.00 12.98
N GLU A 7 27.90 1.97 13.41
CA GLU A 7 29.04 1.71 12.54
C GLU A 7 28.95 0.33 11.86
N ASN A 8 28.54 -0.72 12.61
CA ASN A 8 28.32 -2.03 12.02
C ASN A 8 27.24 -1.98 10.93
N ILE A 9 26.10 -1.30 11.21
CA ILE A 9 24.99 -1.18 10.24
C ILE A 9 25.44 -0.44 8.98
N ASP A 10 26.19 0.66 9.13
CA ASP A 10 26.66 1.48 7.99
C ASP A 10 27.61 0.68 7.08
N ASN A 11 28.40 -0.24 7.64
CA ASN A 11 29.39 -1.06 6.93
C ASN A 11 28.83 -2.41 6.43
N LEU A 12 27.57 -2.75 6.69
CA LEU A 12 26.96 -3.96 6.15
C LEU A 12 26.87 -3.95 4.63
N ASP A 13 26.97 -5.14 4.01
CA ASP A 13 26.62 -5.30 2.61
C ASP A 13 25.23 -4.71 2.33
N LYS A 14 25.07 -4.09 1.15
CA LYS A 14 23.85 -3.38 0.77
C LYS A 14 22.58 -4.22 0.92
N ILE A 15 22.62 -5.47 0.47
CA ILE A 15 21.44 -6.36 0.50
C ILE A 15 21.16 -6.82 1.93
N TYR A 16 22.22 -7.19 2.67
CA TYR A 16 22.08 -7.59 4.06
C TYR A 16 21.50 -6.45 4.91
N ARG A 17 22.03 -5.23 4.79
CA ARG A 17 21.52 -4.04 5.48
C ARG A 17 20.06 -3.76 5.13
N LEU A 18 19.71 -3.84 3.85
CA LEU A 18 18.33 -3.62 3.39
C LEU A 18 17.37 -4.62 4.04
N ASN A 19 17.73 -5.90 4.06
CA ASN A 19 16.91 -6.94 4.67
C ASN A 19 16.77 -6.74 6.18
N LEU A 20 17.89 -6.49 6.87
CA LEU A 20 17.92 -6.28 8.32
C LEU A 20 17.05 -5.08 8.73
N ILE A 21 17.25 -3.93 8.10
CA ILE A 21 16.54 -2.69 8.46
C ILE A 21 15.06 -2.76 8.07
N ASN A 22 14.73 -3.34 6.91
CA ASN A 22 13.34 -3.50 6.54
C ASN A 22 12.57 -4.48 7.43
N SER A 23 13.22 -5.51 7.95
CA SER A 23 12.56 -6.51 8.78
C SER A 23 12.51 -6.14 10.27
N CYS A 24 13.47 -5.38 10.79
CA CYS A 24 13.54 -5.07 12.22
C CYS A 24 12.38 -4.19 12.74
N THR A 25 11.64 -3.55 11.85
CA THR A 25 10.45 -2.77 12.19
C THR A 25 9.17 -3.62 12.26
N GLY A 26 9.28 -4.94 12.12
CA GLY A 26 8.16 -5.88 12.24
C GLY A 26 7.26 -5.96 11.00
N TYR A 27 6.08 -6.53 11.20
CA TYR A 27 5.09 -6.69 10.13
C TYR A 27 4.54 -5.34 9.69
N LYS A 28 4.30 -5.21 8.39
CA LYS A 28 3.69 -4.03 7.77
C LYS A 28 2.43 -4.43 7.01
N SER A 29 1.45 -3.53 6.96
CA SER A 29 0.28 -3.75 6.13
C SER A 29 0.67 -3.89 4.66
N ALA A 30 0.04 -4.83 3.95
CA ALA A 30 0.19 -4.99 2.51
C ALA A 30 -1.06 -4.46 1.81
N ASN A 31 -0.89 -3.48 0.94
CA ASN A 31 -2.00 -2.82 0.28
C ASN A 31 -1.70 -2.57 -1.20
N LEU A 32 -2.76 -2.48 -1.99
CA LEU A 32 -2.73 -2.01 -3.36
C LEU A 32 -3.35 -0.61 -3.42
N LEU A 33 -2.61 0.36 -3.95
CA LEU A 33 -3.13 1.70 -4.23
C LEU A 33 -3.62 1.75 -5.67
N GLY A 34 -4.92 2.01 -5.83
CA GLY A 34 -5.53 2.26 -7.12
C GLY A 34 -5.54 3.75 -7.43
N THR A 35 -5.10 4.15 -8.60
CA THR A 35 -5.10 5.53 -9.08
C THR A 35 -5.55 5.60 -10.53
N VAL A 36 -5.90 6.80 -10.99
CA VAL A 36 -6.27 7.08 -12.38
C VAL A 36 -5.61 8.39 -12.81
N ASP A 37 -5.23 8.50 -14.06
CA ASP A 37 -4.73 9.76 -14.62
C ASP A 37 -5.88 10.62 -15.22
N SER A 38 -5.51 11.79 -15.76
CA SER A 38 -6.48 12.71 -16.40
C SER A 38 -7.15 12.15 -17.65
N ASP A 39 -6.57 11.15 -18.26
CA ASP A 39 -7.03 10.54 -19.50
C ASP A 39 -7.88 9.26 -19.23
N GLY A 40 -8.05 8.90 -17.95
CA GLY A 40 -8.82 7.75 -17.51
C GLY A 40 -8.00 6.45 -17.43
N ASN A 41 -6.69 6.50 -17.65
CA ASN A 41 -5.84 5.31 -17.52
C ASN A 41 -5.67 4.93 -16.06
N THR A 42 -6.03 3.71 -15.73
CA THR A 42 -5.92 3.17 -14.37
C THR A 42 -4.50 2.69 -14.08
N ASN A 43 -4.14 2.71 -12.80
CA ASN A 43 -2.86 2.19 -12.32
C ASN A 43 -3.06 1.58 -10.94
N VAL A 44 -2.38 0.49 -10.66
CA VAL A 44 -2.36 -0.16 -9.34
C VAL A 44 -0.93 -0.50 -8.92
N ALA A 45 -0.58 -0.18 -7.68
CA ALA A 45 0.76 -0.41 -7.16
C ALA A 45 0.74 -0.90 -5.72
N VAL A 46 1.65 -1.85 -5.39
CA VAL A 46 1.77 -2.38 -4.04
C VAL A 46 2.49 -1.41 -3.11
N PHE A 47 1.93 -1.23 -1.90
CA PHE A 47 2.46 -0.40 -0.82
C PHE A 47 2.46 -1.15 0.52
N SER A 48 3.54 -0.96 1.28
CA SER A 48 3.69 -1.55 2.63
C SER A 48 3.93 -0.50 3.71
N SER A 49 3.67 0.76 3.42
CA SER A 49 3.92 1.87 4.34
C SER A 49 2.65 2.59 4.80
N ILE A 50 1.46 2.04 4.50
CA ILE A 50 0.21 2.62 4.96
C ILE A 50 0.16 2.54 6.49
N THR A 51 -0.11 3.69 7.12
CA THR A 51 -0.23 3.81 8.56
C THR A 51 -1.44 4.65 8.96
N HIS A 52 -2.04 4.31 10.07
CA HIS A 52 -3.11 5.10 10.69
C HIS A 52 -2.53 6.39 11.27
N LEU A 53 -3.20 7.52 11.02
CA LEU A 53 -2.84 8.82 11.59
C LEU A 53 -3.89 9.36 12.56
N GLY A 54 -5.16 9.02 12.36
CA GLY A 54 -6.24 9.48 13.22
C GLY A 54 -7.57 8.87 12.84
N SER A 55 -8.50 8.79 13.81
CA SER A 55 -9.87 8.30 13.60
C SER A 55 -10.92 9.43 13.57
N ASN A 56 -10.58 10.61 14.09
CA ASN A 56 -11.42 11.80 14.04
C ASN A 56 -10.54 13.05 13.93
N PRO A 57 -10.31 13.60 12.71
CA PRO A 57 -10.77 13.07 11.42
C PRO A 57 -10.10 11.74 11.04
N ALA A 58 -10.79 10.94 10.23
CA ALA A 58 -10.29 9.67 9.74
C ALA A 58 -9.18 9.89 8.70
N MET A 59 -7.94 9.57 9.05
CA MET A 59 -6.75 9.85 8.24
C MET A 59 -5.76 8.69 8.21
N ILE A 60 -5.09 8.58 7.08
CA ILE A 60 -3.96 7.69 6.87
C ILE A 60 -2.75 8.45 6.33
N GLY A 61 -1.58 7.86 6.52
CA GLY A 61 -0.35 8.31 5.87
C GLY A 61 0.38 7.15 5.22
N PHE A 62 1.25 7.47 4.28
CA PHE A 62 2.17 6.50 3.69
C PHE A 62 3.40 7.18 3.11
N VAL A 63 4.48 6.40 2.97
CA VAL A 63 5.76 6.90 2.47
C VAL A 63 5.95 6.52 1.01
N LEU A 64 6.21 7.51 0.20
CA LEU A 64 6.68 7.37 -1.17
C LEU A 64 8.21 7.36 -1.20
N ARG A 65 8.79 6.43 -1.94
CA ARG A 65 10.24 6.37 -2.17
C ARG A 65 10.73 7.59 -2.95
N PRO A 66 12.04 7.91 -2.92
CA PRO A 66 12.61 9.02 -3.67
C PRO A 66 12.18 9.03 -5.14
N ARG A 67 11.92 10.22 -5.68
CA ARG A 67 11.46 10.44 -7.07
C ARG A 67 12.62 10.38 -8.07
N THR A 68 13.50 9.41 -7.95
CA THR A 68 14.62 9.20 -8.88
C THR A 68 14.18 8.70 -10.25
N VAL A 69 12.94 8.21 -10.35
CA VAL A 69 12.29 7.78 -11.59
C VAL A 69 10.83 8.24 -11.59
N PRO A 70 10.24 8.52 -12.76
CA PRO A 70 8.81 8.83 -12.86
C PRO A 70 7.96 7.70 -12.25
N ARG A 71 6.91 8.07 -11.50
CA ARG A 71 5.99 7.13 -10.85
C ARG A 71 4.56 7.53 -11.14
N ASN A 72 3.86 6.71 -11.89
CA ASN A 72 2.46 6.96 -12.25
C ASN A 72 1.59 7.22 -11.01
N THR A 73 1.69 6.37 -10.00
CA THR A 73 0.96 6.52 -8.73
C THR A 73 1.11 7.92 -8.13
N TYR A 74 2.36 8.44 -8.01
CA TYR A 74 2.57 9.78 -7.45
C TYR A 74 1.98 10.88 -8.33
N ASN A 75 2.19 10.81 -9.64
CA ASN A 75 1.69 11.82 -10.57
C ASN A 75 0.16 11.87 -10.54
N ASN A 76 -0.48 10.70 -10.51
CA ASN A 76 -1.93 10.58 -10.44
C ASN A 76 -2.47 11.13 -9.12
N LEU A 77 -1.87 10.72 -7.99
CA LEU A 77 -2.21 11.25 -6.64
C LEU A 77 -2.14 12.77 -6.60
N TYR A 78 -1.04 13.32 -7.11
CA TYR A 78 -0.80 14.77 -7.05
C TYR A 78 -1.78 15.56 -7.92
N LYS A 79 -2.13 15.03 -9.11
CA LYS A 79 -3.04 15.69 -10.06
C LYS A 79 -4.51 15.47 -9.72
N MET A 80 -4.89 14.22 -9.53
CA MET A 80 -6.30 13.83 -9.37
C MET A 80 -6.82 13.98 -7.95
N LYS A 81 -5.91 14.00 -6.96
CA LYS A 81 -6.21 14.12 -5.53
C LYS A 81 -7.01 12.96 -4.93
N PHE A 82 -7.46 12.01 -5.70
CA PHE A 82 -8.21 10.85 -5.24
C PHE A 82 -7.51 9.55 -5.59
N PHE A 83 -7.58 8.59 -4.70
CA PHE A 83 -6.99 7.26 -4.84
C PHE A 83 -7.71 6.26 -3.95
N THR A 84 -7.44 4.98 -4.15
CA THR A 84 -7.98 3.93 -3.29
C THR A 84 -6.86 3.19 -2.58
N VAL A 85 -7.17 2.66 -1.40
CA VAL A 85 -6.32 1.71 -0.68
C VAL A 85 -7.11 0.42 -0.53
N ASN A 86 -6.54 -0.68 -1.00
CA ASN A 86 -7.19 -1.97 -1.05
C ASN A 86 -6.32 -2.99 -0.32
N HIS A 87 -6.87 -3.65 0.69
CA HIS A 87 -6.14 -4.69 1.41
C HIS A 87 -5.89 -5.88 0.48
N ILE A 88 -4.68 -6.40 0.51
CA ILE A 88 -4.32 -7.60 -0.24
C ILE A 88 -4.79 -8.81 0.56
N ASN A 89 -5.52 -9.71 -0.06
CA ASN A 89 -5.83 -11.01 0.49
C ASN A 89 -4.79 -12.07 0.02
N VAL A 90 -4.83 -13.24 0.64
CA VAL A 90 -3.85 -14.31 0.37
C VAL A 90 -3.85 -14.77 -1.09
N ASP A 91 -4.99 -14.74 -1.75
CA ASP A 91 -5.15 -15.24 -3.13
C ASP A 91 -4.52 -14.29 -4.16
N ASP A 92 -4.39 -12.99 -3.81
CA ASP A 92 -3.84 -11.94 -4.68
C ASP A 92 -2.33 -11.70 -4.52
N ILE A 93 -1.63 -12.44 -3.66
CA ILE A 93 -0.22 -12.17 -3.30
C ILE A 93 0.69 -12.07 -4.52
N ASN A 94 0.58 -13.02 -5.45
CA ASN A 94 1.44 -13.08 -6.63
C ASN A 94 1.18 -11.90 -7.56
N ASP A 95 -0.07 -11.57 -7.82
CA ASP A 95 -0.46 -10.45 -8.66
C ASP A 95 -0.08 -9.11 -8.00
N ALA A 96 -0.33 -8.97 -6.70
CA ALA A 96 0.09 -7.79 -5.94
C ALA A 96 1.61 -7.60 -5.99
N HIS A 97 2.39 -8.67 -5.86
CA HIS A 97 3.84 -8.60 -6.01
C HIS A 97 4.24 -8.18 -7.43
N HIS A 98 3.55 -8.70 -8.44
CA HIS A 98 3.80 -8.37 -9.84
C HIS A 98 3.60 -6.88 -10.15
N THR A 99 2.72 -6.16 -9.44
CA THR A 99 2.56 -4.70 -9.60
C THR A 99 3.81 -3.90 -9.20
N SER A 100 4.82 -4.52 -8.59
CA SER A 100 6.12 -3.88 -8.32
C SER A 100 7.06 -3.85 -9.52
N ALA A 101 6.74 -4.55 -10.60
CA ALA A 101 7.51 -4.54 -11.83
C ALA A 101 7.45 -3.16 -12.50
N LYS A 102 8.50 -2.84 -13.26
CA LYS A 102 8.57 -1.56 -13.98
C LYS A 102 7.92 -1.71 -15.35
N TYR A 103 6.76 -1.11 -15.52
CA TYR A 103 6.08 -1.01 -16.82
C TYR A 103 6.24 0.37 -17.43
N PRO A 104 6.17 0.49 -18.78
CA PRO A 104 5.96 1.77 -19.45
C PRO A 104 4.72 2.48 -18.91
N LYS A 105 4.71 3.82 -18.98
CA LYS A 105 3.64 4.64 -18.42
C LYS A 105 2.24 4.30 -18.98
N GLU A 106 2.20 3.84 -20.22
CA GLU A 106 1.00 3.55 -20.99
C GLU A 106 0.40 2.18 -20.64
N ILE A 107 1.09 1.39 -19.83
CA ILE A 107 0.66 0.04 -19.44
C ILE A 107 0.19 0.08 -17.99
N SER A 108 -1.07 -0.26 -17.78
CA SER A 108 -1.62 -0.47 -16.44
C SER A 108 -1.15 -1.81 -15.88
N GLU A 109 -0.81 -1.84 -14.59
CA GLU A 109 -0.53 -3.11 -13.90
C GLU A 109 -1.76 -4.01 -13.83
N PHE A 110 -2.97 -3.46 -13.91
CA PHE A 110 -4.21 -4.24 -14.06
C PHE A 110 -4.18 -5.11 -15.33
N ASP A 111 -3.61 -4.60 -16.44
CA ASP A 111 -3.53 -5.33 -17.71
C ASP A 111 -2.48 -6.47 -17.69
N LYS A 112 -1.61 -6.50 -16.68
CA LYS A 112 -0.48 -7.43 -16.54
C LYS A 112 -0.63 -8.42 -15.39
N THR A 113 -1.73 -8.32 -14.68
CA THR A 113 -2.08 -9.17 -13.53
C THR A 113 -3.50 -9.71 -13.70
N ASN A 114 -3.93 -10.60 -12.80
CA ASN A 114 -5.33 -11.03 -12.74
C ASN A 114 -6.18 -10.10 -11.84
N LEU A 115 -5.62 -8.99 -11.38
CA LEU A 115 -6.37 -7.98 -10.62
C LEU A 115 -7.35 -7.27 -11.54
N GLU A 116 -8.61 -7.16 -11.11
CA GLU A 116 -9.65 -6.46 -11.85
C GLU A 116 -9.93 -5.10 -11.21
N PRO A 117 -9.98 -4.00 -12.00
CA PRO A 117 -10.42 -2.71 -11.49
C PRO A 117 -11.95 -2.71 -11.28
N GLU A 118 -12.40 -2.08 -10.21
CA GLU A 118 -13.82 -1.88 -9.89
C GLU A 118 -14.06 -0.43 -9.49
N PHE A 119 -15.17 0.15 -9.94
CA PHE A 119 -15.57 1.52 -9.58
C PHE A 119 -16.84 1.47 -8.74
N LEU A 120 -16.76 1.99 -7.51
CA LEU A 120 -17.87 1.95 -6.55
C LEU A 120 -18.32 3.36 -6.17
N GLY A 121 -19.62 3.53 -5.98
CA GLY A 121 -20.21 4.77 -5.46
C GLY A 121 -19.90 6.04 -6.26
N GLY A 122 -19.54 5.92 -7.53
CA GLY A 122 -19.14 7.07 -8.36
C GLY A 122 -17.74 7.61 -8.04
N PHE A 123 -16.93 6.87 -7.26
CA PHE A 123 -15.57 7.28 -6.93
C PHE A 123 -14.66 7.19 -8.17
N VAL A 124 -13.85 8.22 -8.40
CA VAL A 124 -13.10 8.40 -9.65
C VAL A 124 -11.94 7.42 -9.82
N ALA A 125 -11.31 6.99 -8.73
CA ALA A 125 -10.17 6.06 -8.76
C ALA A 125 -10.65 4.60 -8.65
N PRO A 126 -9.97 3.64 -9.30
CA PRO A 126 -10.35 2.23 -9.28
C PRO A 126 -10.05 1.59 -7.92
N PHE A 127 -10.96 0.76 -7.46
CA PHE A 127 -10.70 -0.23 -6.42
C PHE A 127 -10.19 -1.53 -7.05
N VAL A 128 -9.61 -2.40 -6.23
CA VAL A 128 -9.31 -3.79 -6.62
C VAL A 128 -10.51 -4.65 -6.25
N LYS A 129 -11.13 -5.29 -7.23
CA LYS A 129 -12.39 -6.02 -7.10
C LYS A 129 -12.33 -7.14 -6.04
N SER A 130 -11.25 -7.91 -6.01
CA SER A 130 -11.02 -9.02 -5.07
C SER A 130 -10.80 -8.59 -3.63
N SER A 131 -10.44 -7.33 -3.37
CA SER A 131 -10.18 -6.82 -2.02
C SER A 131 -11.46 -6.78 -1.19
N LYS A 132 -11.39 -7.27 0.04
CA LYS A 132 -12.53 -7.29 0.99
C LYS A 132 -12.65 -6.04 1.83
N ILE A 133 -11.58 -5.24 1.88
CA ILE A 133 -11.54 -3.95 2.59
C ILE A 133 -10.94 -2.93 1.62
N LYS A 134 -11.72 -1.90 1.29
CA LYS A 134 -11.39 -0.90 0.29
C LYS A 134 -11.66 0.49 0.85
N LEU A 135 -10.66 1.36 0.81
CA LEU A 135 -10.75 2.75 1.29
C LEU A 135 -10.76 3.68 0.08
N ALA A 136 -11.76 4.55 0.01
CA ALA A 136 -11.74 5.72 -0.86
C ALA A 136 -10.99 6.84 -0.14
N CYS A 137 -9.94 7.39 -0.72
CA CYS A 137 -9.05 8.33 -0.06
C CYS A 137 -8.87 9.61 -0.88
N LYS A 138 -8.69 10.72 -0.16
CA LYS A 138 -8.34 12.01 -0.75
C LYS A 138 -6.99 12.49 -0.24
N TYR A 139 -6.09 12.79 -1.16
CA TYR A 139 -4.82 13.42 -0.86
C TYR A 139 -5.05 14.79 -0.22
N LEU A 140 -4.44 15.03 0.93
CA LEU A 140 -4.52 16.31 1.65
C LEU A 140 -3.23 17.11 1.53
N ASN A 141 -2.11 16.48 1.87
CA ASN A 141 -0.81 17.14 1.93
C ASN A 141 0.33 16.13 1.82
N GLU A 142 1.55 16.64 1.62
CA GLU A 142 2.77 15.86 1.67
C GLU A 142 3.90 16.59 2.39
N TYR A 143 4.79 15.83 3.01
CA TYR A 143 5.97 16.34 3.72
C TYR A 143 7.22 15.65 3.21
N SER A 144 8.20 16.42 2.75
CA SER A 144 9.49 15.90 2.34
C SER A 144 10.32 15.51 3.56
N ILE A 145 10.79 14.28 3.58
CA ILE A 145 11.73 13.75 4.57
C ILE A 145 13.12 13.90 3.96
N LYS A 146 13.81 15.00 4.32
CA LYS A 146 15.09 15.40 3.72
C LYS A 146 16.23 14.42 4.02
N GLU A 147 16.11 13.66 5.11
CA GLU A 147 17.13 12.71 5.59
C GLU A 147 17.33 11.53 4.64
N ASN A 148 16.33 11.21 3.79
CA ASN A 148 16.39 10.09 2.85
C ASN A 148 15.65 10.35 1.54
N ASP A 149 15.29 11.61 1.25
CA ASP A 149 14.59 12.06 0.04
C ASP A 149 13.23 11.36 -0.20
N THR A 150 12.60 10.84 0.86
CA THR A 150 11.26 10.27 0.77
C THR A 150 10.18 11.33 1.00
N ILE A 151 8.93 10.98 0.69
CA ILE A 151 7.78 11.86 0.88
C ILE A 151 6.75 11.13 1.75
N LEU A 152 6.37 11.74 2.86
CA LEU A 152 5.21 11.32 3.65
C LEU A 152 3.96 11.97 3.06
N VAL A 153 3.06 11.17 2.51
CA VAL A 153 1.73 11.62 2.06
C VAL A 153 0.73 11.48 3.22
N VAL A 154 -0.13 12.48 3.36
CA VAL A 154 -1.27 12.48 4.29
C VAL A 154 -2.57 12.56 3.51
N ALA A 155 -3.52 11.69 3.85
CA ALA A 155 -4.79 11.57 3.18
C ALA A 155 -5.95 11.38 4.17
N SER A 156 -7.13 11.89 3.81
CA SER A 156 -8.39 11.57 4.49
C SER A 156 -9.02 10.32 3.91
N ILE A 157 -9.78 9.61 4.74
CA ILE A 157 -10.65 8.52 4.31
C ILE A 157 -12.02 9.13 4.02
N GLU A 158 -12.42 9.11 2.75
CA GLU A 158 -13.70 9.66 2.26
C GLU A 158 -14.81 8.60 2.25
N GLY A 159 -14.43 7.31 2.23
CA GLY A 159 -15.35 6.19 2.26
C GLY A 159 -14.66 4.88 2.54
N LEU A 160 -15.42 3.92 3.06
CA LEU A 160 -14.95 2.59 3.39
C LEU A 160 -15.96 1.56 2.87
N TYR A 161 -15.47 0.59 2.11
CA TYR A 161 -16.24 -0.56 1.64
C TYR A 161 -15.66 -1.83 2.28
N VAL A 162 -16.52 -2.58 2.95
CA VAL A 162 -16.13 -3.75 3.73
C VAL A 162 -17.15 -4.86 3.49
N GLU A 163 -16.69 -6.08 3.29
CA GLU A 163 -17.58 -7.23 3.26
C GLU A 163 -18.27 -7.42 4.62
N LYS A 164 -19.57 -7.70 4.59
CA LYS A 164 -20.41 -7.77 5.80
C LYS A 164 -19.90 -8.82 6.78
N GLU A 165 -19.38 -9.93 6.28
CA GLU A 165 -18.95 -11.09 7.08
C GLU A 165 -17.71 -10.81 7.94
N ILE A 166 -16.96 -9.74 7.63
CA ILE A 166 -15.77 -9.37 8.40
C ILE A 166 -15.98 -8.18 9.33
N LEU A 167 -17.15 -7.52 9.26
CA LEU A 167 -17.51 -6.41 10.15
C LEU A 167 -18.25 -6.92 11.38
N GLN A 168 -17.70 -6.62 12.57
CA GLN A 168 -18.32 -6.95 13.85
C GLN A 168 -19.28 -5.83 14.31
N GLU A 169 -20.17 -6.14 15.23
CA GLU A 169 -21.18 -5.21 15.77
C GLU A 169 -20.56 -3.99 16.47
N ASP A 170 -19.38 -4.16 17.06
CA ASP A 170 -18.62 -3.10 17.73
C ASP A 170 -17.71 -2.29 16.77
N GLY A 171 -17.77 -2.58 15.47
CA GLY A 171 -17.01 -1.88 14.44
C GLY A 171 -15.61 -2.45 14.15
N TRP A 172 -15.17 -3.50 14.85
CA TRP A 172 -13.91 -4.18 14.53
C TRP A 172 -14.01 -4.98 13.23
N LEU A 173 -12.91 -4.99 12.46
CA LEU A 173 -12.78 -5.80 11.26
C LEU A 173 -11.99 -7.07 11.56
N ARG A 174 -12.55 -8.22 11.20
CA ARG A 174 -11.89 -9.53 11.29
C ARG A 174 -10.91 -9.68 10.12
N LEU A 175 -9.70 -9.14 10.30
CA LEU A 175 -8.63 -9.20 9.26
C LEU A 175 -8.20 -10.64 8.94
N ASP A 176 -8.29 -11.53 9.93
CA ASP A 176 -8.10 -12.97 9.78
C ASP A 176 -9.16 -13.60 8.86
N HIS A 177 -10.43 -13.26 9.02
CA HIS A 177 -11.52 -13.72 8.13
C HIS A 177 -11.41 -13.08 6.74
N ALA A 178 -10.91 -11.85 6.65
CA ALA A 178 -10.59 -11.22 5.38
C ALA A 178 -9.40 -11.89 4.68
N LYS A 179 -8.64 -12.73 5.39
CA LYS A 179 -7.36 -13.28 4.92
C LYS A 179 -6.38 -12.19 4.48
N THR A 180 -6.41 -11.05 5.18
CA THR A 180 -5.51 -9.93 4.90
C THR A 180 -4.06 -10.31 5.18
N VAL A 181 -3.18 -9.99 4.26
CA VAL A 181 -1.75 -10.32 4.37
C VAL A 181 -0.95 -9.18 4.95
N ALA A 182 0.18 -9.52 5.58
CA ALA A 182 1.18 -8.58 6.07
C ALA A 182 2.56 -8.89 5.47
N VAL A 183 3.39 -7.86 5.28
CA VAL A 183 4.75 -7.99 4.75
C VAL A 183 5.75 -7.95 5.87
N SER A 184 6.65 -8.94 5.95
CA SER A 184 7.78 -8.97 6.89
C SER A 184 9.12 -8.58 6.27
N TYR A 185 9.19 -8.43 4.94
CA TYR A 185 10.41 -8.28 4.13
C TYR A 185 11.43 -9.43 4.24
N THR A 186 11.13 -10.49 4.99
CA THR A 186 11.90 -11.73 4.96
C THR A 186 11.46 -12.55 3.76
N HIS A 187 12.06 -12.33 2.60
CA HIS A 187 11.80 -13.01 1.31
C HIS A 187 10.50 -12.66 0.60
N LEU A 188 10.00 -11.42 0.67
CA LEU A 188 8.76 -11.04 -0.03
C LEU A 188 7.59 -12.03 0.19
N ARG A 189 7.63 -12.79 1.29
CA ARG A 189 6.54 -13.70 1.65
C ARG A 189 5.55 -12.92 2.49
N ALA A 190 4.34 -12.83 1.99
CA ALA A 190 3.21 -12.49 2.83
C ALA A 190 3.03 -13.64 3.82
N HIS A 191 2.93 -13.31 5.09
CA HIS A 191 2.53 -14.27 6.12
C HIS A 191 1.06 -14.08 6.38
N GLU A 192 0.31 -15.16 6.28
CA GLU A 192 -1.04 -15.20 6.82
C GLU A 192 -0.95 -14.85 8.32
N THR A 193 -1.80 -13.98 8.77
CA THR A 193 -2.01 -13.76 10.20
C THR A 193 -2.77 -14.97 10.73
N ASN A 194 -2.04 -16.04 11.07
CA ASN A 194 -2.64 -17.18 11.74
C ASN A 194 -3.02 -16.76 13.16
N SER A 195 -4.30 -16.56 13.37
CA SER A 195 -4.89 -16.55 14.70
C SER A 195 -5.01 -18.01 15.16
N ASN A 196 -4.21 -18.39 16.14
CA ASN A 196 -4.52 -19.54 16.99
C ASN A 196 -5.59 -19.14 18.01
#